data_6778f186bc771abee2777ac9cc6ab14c
#
_entry.id   6778f186bc771abee2777ac9cc6ab14c
#
_cell.length_a   1.000
_cell.length_b   1.000
_cell.length_c   1.000
_cell.angle_alpha   90.00
_cell.angle_beta   90.00
_cell.angle_gamma   90.00
#
_symmetry.space_group_name_H-M   'P 1'
#
loop_
_entity.id
_entity.type
_entity.pdbx_description
1 polymer ?
#
loop_
_entity_poly.entity_id
_entity_poly.type
_entity_poly.pdbx_seq_one_letter_code
_entity_poly.pdbx_strand_id
1 'polypeptide(L)'
;MVYVLNGYGKPLMPTTRYGRVRRLLRKGHAVVVDYRPFTIQLTYDTSNGVQEVSLGVDAGTKHVGFSATTKKKVFFEAELLLRSDIVAKLATRREFRRTRRNRKTRYRK
;
A
#
# COMPACT_ATOMS: atom_id res chain seq x y z
N MET A 1 4.74 -11.77 6.27
CA MET A 1 3.40 -11.66 6.89
C MET A 1 2.40 -12.27 5.92
N VAL A 2 1.39 -12.99 6.40
CA VAL A 2 0.32 -13.56 5.59
C VAL A 2 -0.99 -12.89 5.97
N TYR A 3 -1.69 -12.36 5.00
CA TYR A 3 -3.02 -11.79 5.19
C TYR A 3 -4.07 -12.91 5.17
N VAL A 4 -5.09 -12.76 6.01
CA VAL A 4 -6.10 -13.79 6.21
C VAL A 4 -7.48 -13.18 6.02
N LEU A 5 -8.30 -13.82 5.22
CA LEU A 5 -9.71 -13.50 5.07
C LEU A 5 -10.57 -14.61 5.71
N ASN A 6 -11.74 -14.26 6.21
CA ASN A 6 -12.70 -15.25 6.66
C ASN A 6 -13.43 -15.91 5.45
N GLY A 7 -14.31 -16.85 5.68
CA GLY A 7 -15.08 -17.51 4.63
C GLY A 7 -15.92 -16.56 3.76
N TYR A 8 -16.27 -15.40 4.28
CA TYR A 8 -17.04 -14.35 3.57
C TYR A 8 -16.16 -13.28 2.90
N GLY A 9 -14.83 -13.45 2.87
CA GLY A 9 -13.92 -12.48 2.27
C GLY A 9 -13.61 -11.25 3.14
N LYS A 10 -14.09 -11.19 4.40
CA LYS A 10 -13.74 -10.08 5.31
C LYS A 10 -12.34 -10.27 5.90
N PRO A 11 -11.56 -9.19 6.04
CA PRO A 11 -10.20 -9.28 6.58
C PRO A 11 -10.20 -9.68 8.06
N LEU A 12 -9.30 -10.59 8.38
CA LEU A 12 -8.94 -10.99 9.74
C LEU A 12 -7.53 -10.49 10.08
N MET A 13 -7.12 -10.71 11.33
CA MET A 13 -5.78 -10.35 11.76
C MET A 13 -4.72 -11.13 10.96
N PRO A 14 -3.72 -10.44 10.38
CA PRO A 14 -2.64 -11.09 9.66
C PRO A 14 -1.78 -11.93 10.60
N THR A 15 -1.09 -12.92 10.05
CA THR A 15 -0.29 -13.85 10.83
C THR A 15 1.13 -13.98 10.29
N THR A 16 2.07 -14.17 11.19
CA THR A 16 3.46 -14.54 10.89
C THR A 16 3.72 -16.04 11.11
N ARG A 17 2.71 -16.81 11.54
CA ARG A 17 2.84 -18.24 11.82
C ARG A 17 2.74 -19.08 10.54
N TYR A 18 3.76 -19.01 9.69
CA TYR A 18 3.79 -19.70 8.39
C TYR A 18 3.52 -21.21 8.46
N GLY A 19 3.96 -21.87 9.53
CA GLY A 19 3.71 -23.30 9.74
C GLY A 19 2.22 -23.63 9.93
N ARG A 20 1.45 -22.71 10.57
CA ARG A 20 -0.01 -22.85 10.70
C ARG A 20 -0.68 -22.67 9.35
N VAL A 21 -0.27 -21.65 8.60
CA VAL A 21 -0.78 -21.37 7.24
C VAL A 21 -0.58 -22.58 6.33
N ARG A 22 0.63 -23.16 6.32
CA ARG A 22 0.94 -24.37 5.52
C ARG A 22 0.03 -25.54 5.87
N ARG A 23 -0.25 -25.76 7.17
CA ARG A 23 -1.16 -26.81 7.62
C ARG A 23 -2.60 -26.57 7.17
N LEU A 24 -3.09 -25.32 7.23
CA LEU A 24 -4.43 -24.96 6.78
C LEU A 24 -4.59 -25.21 5.28
N LEU A 25 -3.64 -24.77 4.47
CA LEU A 25 -3.63 -25.02 3.02
C LEU A 25 -3.58 -26.53 2.70
N ARG A 26 -2.73 -27.29 3.37
CA ARG A 26 -2.61 -28.75 3.16
C ARG A 26 -3.89 -29.52 3.54
N LYS A 27 -4.61 -29.05 4.57
CA LYS A 27 -5.87 -29.65 5.01
C LYS A 27 -7.10 -29.17 4.23
N GLY A 28 -6.95 -28.26 3.27
CA GLY A 28 -8.07 -27.66 2.55
C GLY A 28 -8.91 -26.67 3.38
N HIS A 29 -8.43 -26.29 4.57
CA HIS A 29 -9.09 -25.31 5.44
C HIS A 29 -8.82 -23.84 5.06
N ALA A 30 -7.98 -23.62 4.06
CA ALA A 30 -7.74 -22.31 3.46
C ALA A 30 -7.37 -22.48 1.98
N VAL A 31 -7.68 -21.44 1.20
CA VAL A 31 -7.27 -21.30 -0.22
C VAL A 31 -6.44 -20.03 -0.38
N VAL A 32 -5.54 -20.03 -1.36
CA VAL A 32 -4.79 -18.83 -1.71
C VAL A 32 -5.66 -17.96 -2.60
N VAL A 33 -5.84 -16.70 -2.23
CA VAL A 33 -6.62 -15.70 -2.98
C VAL A 33 -5.71 -14.77 -3.76
N ASP A 34 -4.60 -14.34 -3.13
CA ASP A 34 -3.65 -13.44 -3.78
C ASP A 34 -2.21 -13.79 -3.37
N TYR A 35 -1.28 -13.51 -4.26
CA TYR A 35 0.15 -13.70 -4.03
C TYR A 35 0.88 -12.41 -3.68
N ARG A 36 0.31 -11.23 -4.01
CA ARG A 36 0.93 -9.93 -3.75
C ARG A 36 -0.10 -8.90 -3.28
N PRO A 37 -0.27 -8.73 -1.98
CA PRO A 37 0.36 -9.43 -0.84
C PRO A 37 -0.18 -10.84 -0.65
N PHE A 38 0.65 -11.74 -0.11
CA PHE A 38 0.23 -13.14 0.06
C PHE A 38 -0.95 -13.24 1.02
N THR A 39 -2.10 -13.62 0.48
CA THR A 39 -3.40 -13.62 1.13
C THR A 39 -4.06 -14.98 1.00
N ILE A 40 -4.55 -15.47 2.12
CA ILE A 40 -5.34 -16.72 2.17
C ILE A 40 -6.75 -16.43 2.67
N GLN A 41 -7.71 -17.20 2.18
CA GLN A 41 -9.09 -17.19 2.66
C GLN A 41 -9.39 -18.50 3.37
N LEU A 42 -10.00 -18.43 4.54
CA LEU A 42 -10.45 -19.61 5.28
C LEU A 42 -11.73 -20.16 4.64
N THR A 43 -11.84 -21.50 4.59
CA THR A 43 -13.02 -22.20 4.03
C THR A 43 -14.10 -22.45 5.07
N TYR A 44 -13.86 -22.11 6.31
CA TYR A 44 -14.79 -22.29 7.43
C TYR A 44 -15.11 -20.97 8.11
N ASP A 45 -16.23 -20.93 8.78
CA ASP A 45 -16.66 -19.72 9.49
C ASP A 45 -15.84 -19.51 10.76
N THR A 46 -15.43 -18.27 10.98
CA THR A 46 -14.68 -17.87 12.15
C THR A 46 -15.33 -16.65 12.78
N SER A 47 -15.29 -16.58 14.11
CA SER A 47 -15.66 -15.35 14.82
C SER A 47 -14.82 -14.18 14.30
N ASN A 48 -15.47 -13.06 14.01
CA ASN A 48 -14.84 -11.82 13.53
C ASN A 48 -14.07 -11.08 14.66
N GLY A 49 -13.24 -11.81 15.39
CA GLY A 49 -12.38 -11.26 16.44
C GLY A 49 -11.27 -10.39 15.87
N VAL A 50 -11.63 -9.24 15.33
CA VAL A 50 -10.68 -8.24 14.78
C VAL A 50 -10.43 -7.20 15.86
N GLN A 51 -9.16 -6.85 16.08
CA GLN A 51 -8.83 -5.70 16.92
C GLN A 51 -9.12 -4.41 16.14
N GLU A 52 -9.76 -3.47 16.80
CA GLU A 52 -9.94 -2.14 16.25
C GLU A 52 -8.57 -1.47 16.06
N VAL A 53 -8.29 -1.03 14.84
CA VAL A 53 -7.06 -0.34 14.49
C VAL A 53 -7.42 1.05 14.00
N SER A 54 -6.86 2.08 14.65
CA SER A 54 -6.98 3.47 14.23
C SER A 54 -5.79 3.81 13.33
N LEU A 55 -6.08 4.35 12.15
CA LEU A 55 -5.07 4.87 11.23
C LEU A 55 -4.97 6.38 11.43
N GLY A 56 -3.79 6.84 11.85
CA GLY A 56 -3.43 8.26 11.88
C GLY A 56 -2.65 8.63 10.62
N VAL A 57 -2.99 9.75 10.01
CA VAL A 57 -2.27 10.31 8.87
C VAL A 57 -1.97 11.76 9.16
N ASP A 58 -0.68 12.11 9.17
CA ASP A 58 -0.19 13.49 9.28
C ASP A 58 0.29 13.95 7.91
N ALA A 59 -0.49 14.82 7.27
CA ALA A 59 -0.26 15.31 5.91
C ALA A 59 0.57 16.58 5.91
N GLY A 60 1.90 16.42 5.88
CA GLY A 60 2.84 17.52 5.68
C GLY A 60 3.11 17.83 4.19
N THR A 61 3.73 18.95 3.92
CA THR A 61 4.06 19.40 2.56
C THR A 61 5.23 18.65 1.90
N LYS A 62 6.13 18.12 2.69
CA LYS A 62 7.29 17.35 2.22
C LYS A 62 7.29 15.91 2.74
N HIS A 63 6.72 15.71 3.91
CA HIS A 63 6.66 14.45 4.61
C HIS A 63 5.21 14.13 4.94
N VAL A 64 4.80 12.90 4.76
CA VAL A 64 3.50 12.40 5.22
C VAL A 64 3.76 11.27 6.19
N GLY A 65 3.34 11.46 7.43
CA GLY A 65 3.42 10.45 8.48
C GLY A 65 2.20 9.54 8.47
N PHE A 66 2.42 8.25 8.69
CA PHE A 66 1.37 7.26 8.87
C PHE A 66 1.62 6.48 10.14
N SER A 67 0.57 6.27 10.93
CA SER A 67 0.63 5.37 12.07
C SER A 67 -0.64 4.53 12.16
N ALA A 68 -0.48 3.24 12.42
CA ALA A 68 -1.58 2.33 12.70
C ALA A 68 -1.47 1.84 14.14
N THR A 69 -2.44 2.22 14.97
CA THR A 69 -2.42 1.99 16.41
C THR A 69 -3.64 1.23 16.89
N THR A 70 -3.47 0.46 17.94
CA THR A 70 -4.55 -0.10 18.73
C THR A 70 -4.47 0.45 20.15
N LYS A 71 -5.46 0.16 21.00
CA LYS A 71 -5.45 0.57 22.41
C LYS A 71 -4.21 0.15 23.20
N LYS A 72 -3.46 -0.87 22.72
CA LYS A 72 -2.33 -1.47 23.44
C LYS A 72 -0.99 -1.33 22.75
N LYS A 73 -0.97 -1.11 21.44
CA LYS A 73 0.26 -1.23 20.64
C LYS A 73 0.19 -0.45 19.35
N VAL A 74 1.29 0.13 18.95
CA VAL A 74 1.53 0.63 17.60
C VAL A 74 1.95 -0.54 16.72
N PHE A 75 1.24 -0.77 15.62
CA PHE A 75 1.52 -1.88 14.70
C PHE A 75 2.36 -1.47 13.52
N PHE A 76 2.21 -0.23 13.12
CA PHE A 76 2.87 0.27 11.92
C PHE A 76 3.13 1.77 12.07
N GLU A 77 4.33 2.17 11.71
CA GLU A 77 4.74 3.56 11.54
C GLU A 77 5.48 3.67 10.21
N ALA A 78 5.20 4.70 9.45
CA ALA A 78 5.88 4.97 8.21
C ALA A 78 5.92 6.48 7.94
N GLU A 79 6.98 6.91 7.28
CA GLU A 79 7.11 8.25 6.74
C GLU A 79 7.26 8.16 5.22
N LEU A 80 6.43 8.90 4.51
CA LEU A 80 6.52 9.04 3.07
C LEU A 80 7.14 10.40 2.73
N LEU A 81 8.31 10.37 2.11
CA LEU A 81 8.96 11.56 1.60
C LEU A 81 8.35 11.94 0.25
N LEU A 82 7.70 13.09 0.20
CA LEU A 82 7.10 13.60 -1.02
C LEU A 82 8.17 14.17 -1.95
N ARG A 83 7.94 14.05 -3.22
CA ARG A 83 8.83 14.49 -4.26
C ARG A 83 8.87 16.02 -4.34
N SER A 84 10.03 16.63 -4.12
CA SER A 84 10.24 18.09 -4.12
C SER A 84 10.76 18.66 -5.45
N ASP A 85 11.20 17.81 -6.38
CA ASP A 85 11.84 18.21 -7.64
C ASP A 85 10.84 18.57 -8.78
N ILE A 86 9.54 18.46 -8.54
CA ILE A 86 8.51 18.64 -9.58
C ILE A 86 8.52 20.07 -10.13
N VAL A 87 8.61 21.08 -9.25
CA VAL A 87 8.60 22.50 -9.65
C VAL A 87 9.79 22.82 -10.56
N ALA A 88 10.99 22.37 -10.17
CA ALA A 88 12.20 22.56 -10.96
C ALA A 88 12.10 21.88 -12.34
N LYS A 89 11.61 20.62 -12.38
CA LYS A 89 11.39 19.89 -13.63
C LYS A 89 10.36 20.54 -14.54
N LEU A 90 9.29 21.08 -13.98
CA LEU A 90 8.28 21.82 -14.75
C LEU A 90 8.85 23.13 -15.32
N ALA A 91 9.67 23.86 -14.55
CA ALA A 91 10.37 25.05 -15.01
C ALA A 91 11.30 24.74 -16.19
N THR A 92 12.14 23.70 -16.05
CA THR A 92 13.03 23.22 -17.13
C THR A 92 12.23 22.82 -18.39
N ARG A 93 11.12 22.10 -18.22
CA ARG A 93 10.24 21.75 -19.37
C ARG A 93 9.64 22.99 -20.05
N ARG A 94 9.29 24.02 -19.27
CA ARG A 94 8.78 25.29 -19.80
C ARG A 94 9.86 26.00 -20.61
N GLU A 95 11.09 26.03 -20.10
CA GLU A 95 12.26 26.62 -20.77
C GLU A 95 12.57 25.92 -22.09
N PHE A 96 12.65 24.61 -22.12
CA PHE A 96 12.85 23.84 -23.36
C PHE A 96 11.74 24.10 -24.39
N ARG A 97 10.49 24.17 -23.96
CA ARG A 97 9.39 24.50 -24.86
C ARG A 97 9.50 25.92 -25.42
N ARG A 98 9.90 26.89 -24.57
CA ARG A 98 10.12 28.28 -24.97
C ARG A 98 11.27 28.36 -26.00
N THR A 99 12.40 27.73 -25.72
CA THR A 99 13.54 27.64 -26.63
C THR A 99 13.17 27.03 -27.98
N ARG A 100 12.40 25.92 -27.95
CA ARG A 100 11.92 25.27 -29.19
C ARG A 100 11.03 26.20 -30.02
N ARG A 101 10.14 26.96 -29.41
CA ARG A 101 9.27 27.93 -30.11
C ARG A 101 10.08 29.09 -30.69
N ASN A 102 11.11 29.54 -30.01
CA ASN A 102 11.92 30.69 -30.42
C ASN A 102 13.02 30.34 -31.41
N ARG A 103 13.22 29.05 -31.70
CA ARG A 103 14.15 28.65 -32.78
C ARG A 103 13.60 29.16 -34.11
N LYS A 104 14.42 29.91 -34.85
CA LYS A 104 14.13 30.29 -36.24
C LYS A 104 14.30 29.09 -37.17
N THR A 105 13.55 28.04 -36.93
CA THR A 105 13.47 26.90 -37.83
C THR A 105 12.44 27.21 -38.90
N ARG A 106 12.82 27.10 -40.17
CA ARG A 106 11.85 27.08 -41.26
C ARG A 106 10.90 25.93 -41.01
N TYR A 107 9.67 26.29 -40.74
CA TYR A 107 8.60 25.29 -40.74
C TYR A 107 8.37 24.83 -42.20
N ARG A 108 8.06 23.57 -42.33
CA ARG A 108 7.76 22.96 -43.60
C ARG A 108 6.87 23.84 -44.46
N LYS A 109 7.25 24.02 -45.75
CA LYS A 109 6.34 24.46 -46.78
C LYS A 109 5.20 23.47 -46.90
#